data_ece8cf7c5d55ef1121a0adff73871bbe
#
_entry.id   ece8cf7c5d55ef1121a0adff73871bbe
#
_cell.length_a   1.000
_cell.length_b   1.000
_cell.length_c   1.000
_cell.angle_alpha   90.00
_cell.angle_beta   90.00
_cell.angle_gamma   90.00
#
_symmetry.space_group_name_H-M   'P 1'
#
loop_
_entity.id
_entity.type
_entity.pdbx_description
1 polymer ?
#
loop_
_entity_poly.entity_id
_entity_poly.type
_entity_poly.pdbx_seq_one_letter_code
_entity_poly.pdbx_strand_id
1 'polypeptide(L)'
;MMNVTQTRKLYLKANVPERYYSILGTVKSAKFKTAYSDRIYNIGAMNGRLVATGKSTGDGSPYIPVTFEFNNQADVMPGAFVETYLLTSERPGVISVPVSALTDENGVNFVYIQTDATCYERREVEIGETDGERVEIKSGLKGGEKVVTKGATQVRLASASTSLPAHSHQH
;
A
#
# COMPACT_ATOMS: atom_id res chain seq x y z
N MET A 1 30.07 2.18 32.10
CA MET A 1 28.99 2.94 31.50
C MET A 1 27.95 1.97 30.92
N MET A 2 26.81 1.84 31.55
CA MET A 2 25.70 1.05 31.01
C MET A 2 24.90 1.94 30.05
N ASN A 3 24.96 1.67 28.77
CA ASN A 3 24.03 2.23 27.81
C ASN A 3 22.67 1.52 27.98
N VAL A 4 21.80 2.15 28.75
CA VAL A 4 20.40 1.72 28.81
C VAL A 4 19.73 2.24 27.54
N THR A 5 19.60 1.39 26.54
CA THR A 5 18.76 1.64 25.38
C THR A 5 17.31 1.58 25.86
N GLN A 6 16.75 2.73 26.24
CA GLN A 6 15.33 2.81 26.53
C GLN A 6 14.56 2.61 25.22
N THR A 7 13.96 1.44 25.08
CA THR A 7 12.99 1.18 24.03
C THR A 7 11.79 2.09 24.27
N ARG A 8 11.65 3.15 23.48
CA ARG A 8 10.52 4.06 23.60
C ARG A 8 9.27 3.38 23.04
N LYS A 9 8.24 3.30 23.84
CA LYS A 9 6.90 2.95 23.38
C LYS A 9 6.26 4.15 22.72
N LEU A 10 5.76 3.94 21.52
CA LEU A 10 4.97 4.94 20.79
C LEU A 10 3.55 4.42 20.56
N TYR A 11 2.65 5.36 20.37
CA TYR A 11 1.26 5.09 20.04
C TYR A 11 0.97 5.61 18.63
N LEU A 12 0.39 4.72 17.82
CA LEU A 12 -0.16 5.09 16.53
C LEU A 12 -1.66 5.30 16.70
N LYS A 13 -2.11 6.53 16.51
CA LYS A 13 -3.53 6.88 16.56
C LYS A 13 -4.06 7.05 15.15
N ALA A 14 -5.05 6.27 14.79
CA ALA A 14 -5.72 6.34 13.51
C ALA A 14 -7.20 6.73 13.70
N ASN A 15 -7.68 7.59 12.84
CA ASN A 15 -9.09 7.97 12.79
C ASN A 15 -9.75 7.23 11.62
N VAL A 16 -10.60 6.26 11.94
CA VAL A 16 -11.25 5.40 10.96
C VAL A 16 -12.66 5.91 10.69
N PRO A 17 -13.05 6.10 9.42
CA PRO A 17 -14.42 6.50 9.08
C PRO A 17 -15.44 5.52 9.66
N GLU A 18 -16.55 6.05 10.19
CA GLU A 18 -17.63 5.29 10.85
C GLU A 18 -18.18 4.17 9.96
N ARG A 19 -18.19 4.36 8.63
CA ARG A 19 -18.65 3.34 7.67
C ARG A 19 -17.87 2.01 7.75
N TYR A 20 -16.69 2.01 8.33
CA TYR A 20 -15.86 0.82 8.52
C TYR A 20 -16.02 0.17 9.90
N TYR A 21 -16.98 0.61 10.69
CA TYR A 21 -17.20 0.09 12.05
C TYR A 21 -17.33 -1.43 12.10
N SER A 22 -18.03 -2.02 11.14
CA SER A 22 -18.26 -3.47 11.08
C SER A 22 -16.98 -4.30 10.90
N ILE A 23 -15.95 -3.73 10.28
CA ILE A 23 -14.67 -4.42 10.04
C ILE A 23 -13.61 -4.13 11.10
N LEU A 24 -13.85 -3.18 12.01
CA LEU A 24 -12.89 -2.84 13.06
C LEU A 24 -12.56 -4.02 13.97
N GLY A 25 -13.51 -4.91 14.22
CA GLY A 25 -13.29 -6.13 15.00
C GLY A 25 -12.34 -7.13 14.35
N THR A 26 -12.08 -7.01 13.05
CA THR A 26 -11.16 -7.86 12.28
C THR A 26 -9.76 -7.28 12.14
N VAL A 27 -9.55 -6.05 12.58
CA VAL A 27 -8.24 -5.39 12.52
C VAL A 27 -7.29 -6.04 13.51
N LYS A 28 -6.16 -6.54 13.00
CA LYS A 28 -5.14 -7.24 13.81
C LYS A 28 -3.88 -6.40 14.02
N SER A 29 -3.51 -5.60 13.04
CA SER A 29 -2.27 -4.83 13.02
C SER A 29 -2.42 -3.64 12.08
N ALA A 30 -1.35 -2.88 11.93
CA ALA A 30 -1.30 -1.77 10.99
C ALA A 30 0.09 -1.60 10.40
N LYS A 31 0.14 -0.96 9.26
CA LYS A 31 1.37 -0.40 8.68
C LYS A 31 1.21 1.10 8.59
N PHE A 32 2.31 1.82 8.62
CA PHE A 32 2.28 3.27 8.44
C PHE A 32 3.48 3.78 7.66
N LYS A 33 3.30 4.93 7.05
CA LYS A 33 4.31 5.69 6.33
C LYS A 33 4.39 7.09 6.89
N THR A 34 5.60 7.58 7.16
CA THR A 34 5.80 8.95 7.61
C THR A 34 5.85 9.92 6.43
N ALA A 35 5.56 11.20 6.69
CA ALA A 35 5.61 12.24 5.65
C ALA A 35 7.03 12.51 5.12
N TYR A 36 8.05 12.19 5.90
CA TYR A 36 9.46 12.46 5.58
C TYR A 36 10.23 11.25 5.04
N SER A 37 9.56 10.11 4.86
CA SER A 37 10.20 8.88 4.36
C SER A 37 9.21 8.06 3.51
N ASP A 38 9.68 7.44 2.46
CA ASP A 38 8.89 6.51 1.64
C ASP A 38 8.83 5.09 2.22
N ARG A 39 9.52 4.88 3.34
CA ARG A 39 9.54 3.58 4.01
C ARG A 39 8.21 3.28 4.68
N ILE A 40 7.73 2.05 4.47
CA ILE A 40 6.56 1.50 5.17
C ILE A 40 7.03 0.76 6.42
N TYR A 41 6.47 1.15 7.55
CA TYR A 41 6.74 0.53 8.85
C TYR A 41 5.58 -0.41 9.21
N ASN A 42 5.93 -1.64 9.60
CA ASN A 42 4.96 -2.62 10.09
C ASN A 42 5.01 -2.66 11.62
N ILE A 43 3.95 -2.27 12.30
CA ILE A 43 3.92 -2.27 13.77
C ILE A 43 4.00 -3.68 14.36
N GLY A 44 3.53 -4.70 13.64
CA GLY A 44 3.68 -6.10 14.06
C GLY A 44 5.14 -6.52 14.20
N ALA A 45 6.01 -6.06 13.30
CA ALA A 45 7.45 -6.30 13.35
C ALA A 45 8.15 -5.53 14.50
N MET A 46 7.50 -4.49 15.04
CA MET A 46 7.98 -3.69 16.17
C MET A 46 7.26 -4.03 17.49
N ASN A 47 6.82 -5.28 17.64
CA ASN A 47 6.05 -5.75 18.78
C ASN A 47 4.78 -4.92 19.05
N GLY A 48 4.16 -4.43 17.99
CA GLY A 48 2.96 -3.63 18.07
C GLY A 48 1.71 -4.45 18.32
N ARG A 49 0.77 -3.83 18.99
CA ARG A 49 -0.55 -4.40 19.26
C ARG A 49 -1.63 -3.34 19.26
N LEU A 50 -2.85 -3.76 18.96
CA LEU A 50 -4.04 -2.94 19.15
C LEU A 50 -4.33 -2.82 20.64
N VAL A 51 -4.39 -1.60 21.17
CA VAL A 51 -4.65 -1.35 22.60
C VAL A 51 -6.03 -0.76 22.86
N ALA A 52 -6.59 -0.02 21.92
CA ALA A 52 -7.91 0.58 22.08
C ALA A 52 -8.60 0.77 20.74
N THR A 53 -9.88 0.46 20.72
CA THR A 53 -10.80 0.83 19.64
C THR A 53 -11.92 1.64 20.27
N GLY A 54 -12.13 2.86 19.78
CA GLY A 54 -13.23 3.71 20.22
C GLY A 54 -14.58 3.05 19.98
N LYS A 55 -15.47 3.13 20.94
CA LYS A 55 -16.84 2.61 20.84
C LYS A 55 -17.83 3.66 20.35
N SER A 56 -17.39 4.88 20.19
CA SER A 56 -18.20 6.00 19.73
C SER A 56 -17.35 6.98 18.95
N THR A 57 -18.00 7.71 18.09
CA THR A 57 -17.42 8.80 17.32
C THR A 57 -17.29 10.09 18.14
N GLY A 58 -17.09 10.13 19.38
CA GLY A 58 -17.01 11.29 20.26
C GLY A 58 -17.29 12.66 19.59
N ASP A 59 -18.00 13.53 20.25
CA ASP A 59 -18.23 14.94 19.86
C ASP A 59 -18.76 15.19 18.43
N GLY A 60 -19.54 14.24 17.87
CA GLY A 60 -20.11 14.38 16.53
C GLY A 60 -19.12 14.20 15.38
N SER A 61 -17.91 13.71 15.66
CA SER A 61 -16.94 13.36 14.62
C SER A 61 -17.37 12.10 13.87
N PRO A 62 -17.28 12.06 12.53
CA PRO A 62 -17.58 10.84 11.75
C PRO A 62 -16.46 9.79 11.79
N TYR A 63 -15.52 9.92 12.71
CA TYR A 63 -14.34 9.06 12.82
C TYR A 63 -14.30 8.34 14.16
N ILE A 64 -13.86 7.07 14.12
CA ILE A 64 -13.65 6.23 15.29
C ILE A 64 -12.15 6.16 15.57
N PRO A 65 -11.69 6.55 16.77
CA PRO A 65 -10.28 6.48 17.10
C PRO A 65 -9.84 5.04 17.34
N VAL A 66 -8.74 4.65 16.73
CA VAL A 66 -8.08 3.35 16.92
C VAL A 66 -6.64 3.61 17.34
N THR A 67 -6.20 2.95 18.41
CA THR A 67 -4.86 3.17 18.97
C THR A 67 -4.08 1.87 19.00
N PHE A 68 -2.87 1.91 18.45
CA PHE A 68 -1.88 0.84 18.52
C PHE A 68 -0.69 1.29 19.36
N GLU A 69 -0.11 0.36 20.09
CA GLU A 69 1.13 0.55 20.84
C GLU A 69 2.24 -0.24 20.15
N PHE A 70 3.42 0.33 20.00
CA PHE A 70 4.58 -0.35 19.44
C PHE A 70 5.90 0.16 20.02
N ASN A 71 6.95 -0.66 19.92
CA ASN A 71 8.29 -0.27 20.32
C ASN A 71 8.99 0.46 19.18
N ASN A 72 9.44 1.69 19.43
CA ASN A 72 10.15 2.48 18.42
C ASN A 72 11.56 1.94 18.20
N GLN A 73 11.71 1.06 17.22
CA GLN A 73 13.01 0.51 16.79
C GLN A 73 13.59 1.23 15.56
N ALA A 74 12.85 2.17 14.99
CA ALA A 74 13.16 2.77 13.70
C ALA A 74 13.32 4.29 13.75
N ASP A 75 13.53 4.87 14.92
CA ASP A 75 13.65 6.31 15.15
C ASP A 75 12.52 7.16 14.56
N VAL A 76 11.30 6.64 14.64
CA VAL A 76 10.11 7.40 14.26
C VAL A 76 9.93 8.57 15.21
N MET A 77 9.75 9.77 14.65
CA MET A 77 9.58 10.99 15.43
C MET A 77 8.21 11.04 16.09
N PRO A 78 8.13 11.11 17.44
CA PRO A 78 6.86 11.30 18.13
C PRO A 78 6.16 12.59 17.69
N GLY A 79 4.83 12.54 17.55
CA GLY A 79 4.04 13.69 17.10
C GLY A 79 3.98 13.88 15.58
N ALA A 80 4.67 13.06 14.81
CA ALA A 80 4.60 13.11 13.35
C ALA A 80 3.24 12.62 12.83
N PHE A 81 2.76 13.26 11.75
CA PHE A 81 1.63 12.76 10.99
C PHE A 81 2.07 11.60 10.11
N VAL A 82 1.26 10.56 10.06
CA VAL A 82 1.54 9.35 9.29
C VAL A 82 0.31 8.94 8.48
N GLU A 83 0.57 8.33 7.34
CA GLU A 83 -0.44 7.62 6.58
C GLU A 83 -0.52 6.18 7.11
N THR A 84 -1.70 5.76 7.53
CA THR A 84 -1.91 4.48 8.21
C THR A 84 -2.73 3.54 7.35
N TYR A 85 -2.29 2.29 7.27
CA TYR A 85 -2.98 1.18 6.61
C TYR A 85 -3.35 0.13 7.66
N LEU A 86 -4.63 -0.08 7.87
CA LEU A 86 -5.12 -1.09 8.81
C LEU A 86 -5.11 -2.47 8.15
N LEU A 87 -4.55 -3.45 8.86
CA LEU A 87 -4.47 -4.82 8.40
C LEU A 87 -5.58 -5.66 9.03
N THR A 88 -6.42 -6.21 8.18
CA THR A 88 -7.47 -7.16 8.56
C THR A 88 -7.04 -8.59 8.30
N SER A 89 -7.92 -9.55 8.56
CA SER A 89 -7.69 -10.95 8.19
C SER A 89 -7.54 -11.10 6.68
N GLU A 90 -6.64 -11.99 6.25
CA GLU A 90 -6.46 -12.32 4.84
C GLU A 90 -7.77 -12.83 4.24
N ARG A 91 -8.09 -12.37 3.04
CA ARG A 91 -9.19 -12.90 2.24
C ARG A 91 -8.62 -13.93 1.27
N PRO A 92 -9.05 -15.21 1.32
CA PRO A 92 -8.61 -16.19 0.34
C PRO A 92 -9.13 -15.83 -1.07
N GLY A 93 -8.32 -16.11 -2.09
CA GLY A 93 -8.67 -15.86 -3.48
C GLY A 93 -8.48 -14.43 -3.99
N VAL A 94 -7.92 -13.54 -3.19
CA VAL A 94 -7.59 -12.17 -3.60
C VAL A 94 -6.28 -12.15 -4.36
N ILE A 95 -6.29 -11.51 -5.55
CA ILE A 95 -5.08 -11.24 -6.32
C ILE A 95 -4.51 -9.91 -5.85
N SER A 96 -3.24 -9.87 -5.50
CA SER A 96 -2.54 -8.64 -5.16
C SER A 96 -1.21 -8.54 -5.86
N VAL A 97 -0.81 -7.32 -6.19
CA VAL A 97 0.48 -7.00 -6.80
C VAL A 97 1.23 -5.97 -5.97
N PRO A 98 2.57 -5.92 -6.02
CA PRO A 98 3.31 -4.82 -5.43
C PRO A 98 2.89 -3.48 -6.04
N VAL A 99 2.90 -2.41 -5.26
CA VAL A 99 2.58 -1.05 -5.75
C VAL A 99 3.48 -0.66 -6.93
N SER A 100 4.74 -1.13 -6.92
CA SER A 100 5.70 -0.89 -8.01
C SER A 100 5.31 -1.50 -9.37
N ALA A 101 4.36 -2.44 -9.39
CA ALA A 101 3.85 -3.05 -10.62
C ALA A 101 2.78 -2.20 -11.30
N LEU A 102 2.17 -1.25 -10.59
CA LEU A 102 1.13 -0.39 -11.12
C LEU A 102 1.70 0.82 -11.84
N THR A 103 1.09 1.16 -12.95
CA THR A 103 1.28 2.44 -13.63
C THR A 103 -0.06 3.15 -13.73
N ASP A 104 -0.09 4.43 -13.38
CA ASP A 104 -1.28 5.27 -13.50
C ASP A 104 -1.14 6.18 -14.72
N GLU A 105 -2.17 6.22 -15.54
CA GLU A 105 -2.29 7.16 -16.65
C GLU A 105 -3.68 7.79 -16.62
N ASN A 106 -3.74 9.04 -16.24
CA ASN A 106 -4.98 9.83 -16.17
C ASN A 106 -6.06 9.19 -15.29
N GLY A 107 -5.67 8.58 -14.17
CA GLY A 107 -6.58 7.91 -13.24
C GLY A 107 -6.96 6.49 -13.62
N VAL A 108 -6.41 5.96 -14.70
CA VAL A 108 -6.58 4.55 -15.11
C VAL A 108 -5.32 3.78 -14.74
N ASN A 109 -5.51 2.65 -14.06
CA ASN A 109 -4.42 1.82 -13.59
C ASN A 109 -4.14 0.68 -14.57
N PHE A 110 -2.86 0.46 -14.85
CA PHE A 110 -2.38 -0.58 -15.74
C PHE A 110 -1.30 -1.42 -15.06
N VAL A 111 -1.21 -2.67 -15.48
CA VAL A 111 -0.06 -3.55 -15.22
C VAL A 111 0.50 -4.04 -16.54
N TYR A 112 1.76 -4.44 -16.53
CA TYR A 112 2.39 -5.12 -17.65
C TYR A 112 2.54 -6.59 -17.33
N ILE A 113 2.07 -7.45 -18.24
CA ILE A 113 2.13 -8.90 -18.12
C ILE A 113 3.16 -9.40 -19.12
N GLN A 114 4.10 -10.20 -18.65
CA GLN A 114 5.04 -10.87 -19.52
C GLN A 114 4.34 -12.07 -20.15
N THR A 115 4.11 -12.01 -21.45
CA THR A 115 3.49 -13.08 -22.23
C THR A 115 4.50 -14.02 -22.84
N ASP A 116 5.70 -13.52 -23.13
CA ASP A 116 6.82 -14.25 -23.70
C ASP A 116 8.14 -13.65 -23.16
N ALA A 117 9.29 -14.27 -23.43
CA ALA A 117 10.60 -13.83 -22.95
C ALA A 117 10.91 -12.35 -23.29
N THR A 118 10.38 -11.85 -24.41
CA THR A 118 10.59 -10.48 -24.90
C THR A 118 9.30 -9.68 -25.09
N CYS A 119 8.14 -10.29 -24.85
CA CYS A 119 6.84 -9.67 -25.09
C CYS A 119 6.13 -9.33 -23.80
N TYR A 120 5.56 -8.13 -23.77
CA TYR A 120 4.76 -7.62 -22.64
C TYR A 120 3.42 -7.11 -23.14
N GLU A 121 2.37 -7.45 -22.40
CA GLU A 121 1.01 -6.96 -22.65
C GLU A 121 0.68 -5.90 -21.59
N ARG A 122 0.23 -4.74 -22.04
CA ARG A 122 -0.36 -3.72 -21.17
C ARG A 122 -1.81 -4.09 -20.92
N ARG A 123 -2.17 -4.19 -19.65
CA ARG A 123 -3.54 -4.52 -19.28
C ARG A 123 -4.09 -3.55 -18.25
N GLU A 124 -5.27 -3.02 -18.54
CA GLU A 124 -6.03 -2.21 -17.59
C GLU A 124 -6.55 -3.09 -16.45
N VAL A 125 -6.43 -2.58 -15.22
CA VAL A 125 -6.88 -3.26 -14.00
C VAL A 125 -7.70 -2.32 -13.13
N GLU A 126 -8.66 -2.89 -12.43
CA GLU A 126 -9.37 -2.21 -11.35
C GLU A 126 -8.69 -2.56 -10.02
N ILE A 127 -8.25 -1.55 -9.30
CA ILE A 127 -7.59 -1.72 -8.01
C ILE A 127 -8.59 -1.65 -6.85
N GLY A 128 -8.28 -2.37 -5.80
CA GLY A 128 -9.03 -2.36 -4.54
C GLY A 128 -8.20 -1.75 -3.41
N GLU A 129 -8.24 -2.42 -2.27
CA GLU A 129 -7.55 -1.97 -1.06
C GLU A 129 -6.03 -2.18 -1.15
N THR A 130 -5.30 -1.38 -0.39
CA THR A 130 -3.85 -1.45 -0.31
C THR A 130 -3.37 -1.44 1.15
N ASP A 131 -2.25 -2.11 1.40
CA ASP A 131 -1.52 -2.02 2.66
C ASP A 131 -0.28 -1.11 2.56
N GLY A 132 -0.15 -0.35 1.47
CA GLY A 132 0.98 0.52 1.16
C GLY A 132 2.13 -0.17 0.42
N GLU A 133 2.24 -1.48 0.51
CA GLU A 133 3.25 -2.29 -0.21
C GLU A 133 2.63 -3.07 -1.37
N ARG A 134 1.44 -3.60 -1.17
CA ARG A 134 0.67 -4.37 -2.15
C ARG A 134 -0.70 -3.75 -2.35
N VAL A 135 -1.24 -3.96 -3.53
CA VAL A 135 -2.57 -3.48 -3.94
C VAL A 135 -3.41 -4.65 -4.43
N GLU A 136 -4.64 -4.74 -3.95
CA GLU A 136 -5.63 -5.69 -4.44
C GLU A 136 -6.01 -5.35 -5.88
N ILE A 137 -6.09 -6.36 -6.73
CA ILE A 137 -6.61 -6.26 -8.09
C ILE A 137 -7.99 -6.90 -8.11
N LYS A 138 -9.03 -6.08 -8.28
CA LYS A 138 -10.42 -6.53 -8.32
C LYS A 138 -10.75 -7.20 -9.65
N SER A 139 -10.24 -6.66 -10.74
CA SER A 139 -10.46 -7.19 -12.10
C SER A 139 -9.29 -6.89 -13.02
N GLY A 140 -9.17 -7.65 -14.10
CA GLY A 140 -8.15 -7.48 -15.12
C GLY A 140 -7.00 -8.48 -15.04
N LEU A 141 -6.81 -9.18 -13.93
CA LEU A 141 -5.80 -10.22 -13.77
C LEU A 141 -6.40 -11.59 -13.45
N LYS A 142 -5.73 -12.62 -13.91
CA LYS A 142 -6.00 -14.02 -13.58
C LYS A 142 -4.84 -14.63 -12.81
N GLY A 143 -5.12 -15.67 -12.02
CA GLY A 143 -4.07 -16.42 -11.34
C GLY A 143 -3.06 -17.04 -12.31
N GLY A 144 -1.78 -17.03 -11.95
CA GLY A 144 -0.70 -17.60 -12.74
C GLY A 144 -0.07 -16.70 -13.80
N GLU A 145 -0.59 -15.50 -14.02
CA GLU A 145 0.00 -14.52 -14.93
C GLU A 145 1.27 -13.89 -14.33
N LYS A 146 2.30 -13.70 -15.15
CA LYS A 146 3.55 -13.06 -14.75
C LYS A 146 3.45 -11.54 -14.89
N VAL A 147 3.32 -10.85 -13.77
CA VAL A 147 3.25 -9.39 -13.73
C VAL A 147 4.65 -8.81 -13.55
N VAL A 148 4.98 -7.77 -14.32
CA VAL A 148 6.22 -7.02 -14.17
C VAL A 148 6.16 -6.21 -12.88
N THR A 149 6.97 -6.56 -11.90
CA THR A 149 7.01 -5.91 -10.58
C THR A 149 8.10 -4.87 -10.45
N LYS A 150 9.16 -4.99 -11.25
CA LYS A 150 10.25 -4.02 -11.33
C LYS A 150 10.41 -3.57 -12.77
N GLY A 151 10.64 -2.29 -12.97
CA GLY A 151 10.86 -1.75 -14.31
C GLY A 151 9.57 -1.53 -15.12
N ALA A 152 8.39 -1.51 -14.52
CA ALA A 152 7.13 -1.25 -15.22
C ALA A 152 7.15 0.09 -15.98
N THR A 153 7.77 1.11 -15.41
CA THR A 153 7.94 2.42 -16.06
C THR A 153 8.83 2.30 -17.30
N GLN A 154 9.90 1.51 -17.26
CA GLN A 154 10.78 1.28 -18.39
C GLN A 154 10.05 0.54 -19.52
N VAL A 155 9.24 -0.46 -19.20
CA VAL A 155 8.41 -1.17 -20.19
C VAL A 155 7.42 -0.21 -20.84
N ARG A 156 6.79 0.65 -20.07
CA ARG A 156 5.88 1.69 -20.59
C ARG A 156 6.57 2.64 -21.55
N LEU A 157 7.75 3.14 -21.20
CA LEU A 157 8.54 4.03 -22.04
C LEU A 157 9.00 3.37 -23.34
N ALA A 158 9.42 2.12 -23.28
CA ALA A 158 9.79 1.32 -24.46
C ALA A 158 8.59 1.13 -25.40
N SER A 159 7.41 0.85 -24.87
CA SER A 159 6.17 0.70 -25.66
C SER A 159 5.77 2.01 -26.34
N ALA A 160 5.93 3.16 -25.67
CA ALA A 160 5.63 4.47 -26.22
C ALA A 160 6.60 4.86 -27.36
N SER A 161 7.86 4.49 -27.27
CA SER A 161 8.85 4.78 -28.32
C SER A 161 8.65 3.96 -29.61
N THR A 162 8.05 2.79 -29.49
CA THR A 162 7.76 1.93 -30.66
C THR A 162 6.53 2.40 -31.45
N SER A 163 5.70 3.26 -30.87
CA SER A 163 4.50 3.78 -31.51
C SER A 163 4.71 5.08 -32.31
N LEU A 164 5.93 5.60 -32.38
CA LEU A 164 6.24 6.75 -33.22
C LEU A 164 6.24 6.34 -34.70
N PRO A 165 5.36 6.91 -35.55
CA PRO A 165 5.39 6.61 -36.97
C PRO A 165 6.69 7.13 -37.56
N ALA A 166 7.38 6.27 -38.28
CA ALA A 166 8.53 6.70 -39.10
C ALA A 166 8.01 7.68 -40.16
N HIS A 167 8.30 8.95 -40.01
CA HIS A 167 8.09 9.92 -41.05
C HIS A 167 9.10 9.62 -42.16
N SER A 168 8.69 8.92 -43.19
CA SER A 168 9.44 8.80 -44.42
C SER A 168 9.35 10.15 -45.17
N HIS A 169 10.39 10.95 -45.09
CA HIS A 169 10.57 12.03 -46.03
C HIS A 169 11.03 11.40 -47.36
N GLN A 170 10.12 11.29 -48.32
CA GLN A 170 10.47 11.14 -49.74
C GLN A 170 10.69 12.56 -50.33
N HIS A 171 11.89 12.77 -50.81
CA HIS A 171 12.19 13.82 -51.75
C HIS A 171 11.93 13.35 -53.19
#